data_2b336e4e97a31248553c4c5b41ca1364
#
_entry.id   2b336e4e97a31248553c4c5b41ca1364
#
_cell.length_a   1.000
_cell.length_b   1.000
_cell.length_c   1.000
_cell.angle_alpha   90.00
_cell.angle_beta   90.00
_cell.angle_gamma   90.00
#
_symmetry.space_group_name_H-M   'P 1'
#
loop_
_entity.id
_entity.type
_entity.pdbx_description
1 polymer ?
#
loop_
_entity_poly.entity_id
_entity_poly.type
_entity_poly.pdbx_seq_one_letter_code
_entity_poly.pdbx_strand_id
1 'polypeptide(L)'
;MTLLDILNPNIIDLEVEGTTKDEVLHHMANDLYNDGYISDVEQFVKDIYEREAEGPTGMGSQISIPHGKSQAVKKIGIAIGRTLHPIRWESSMTDDGFQDTRLIFLFCVSADNEFARNHMLLLSELAGKLGNDARVAKLAEAETKEEIVRLILCDDSELEGVKPLQEEEIVDLDIDL
;
A
#
# COMPACT_ATOMS: atom_id res chain seq x y z
N MET A 1 -17.49 -2.95 -5.43
CA MET A 1 -16.22 -3.17 -4.74
C MET A 1 -15.69 -1.86 -4.17
N THR A 2 -15.28 -1.88 -2.93
CA THR A 2 -14.79 -0.70 -2.20
C THR A 2 -13.36 -0.95 -1.70
N LEU A 3 -12.72 0.10 -1.16
CA LEU A 3 -11.38 -0.06 -0.55
C LEU A 3 -11.37 -1.11 0.56
N LEU A 4 -12.43 -1.19 1.35
CA LEU A 4 -12.52 -2.20 2.42
C LEU A 4 -12.38 -3.63 1.87
N ASP A 5 -12.95 -3.89 0.70
CA ASP A 5 -12.93 -5.24 0.10
C ASP A 5 -11.53 -5.71 -0.28
N ILE A 6 -10.62 -4.78 -0.51
CA ILE A 6 -9.26 -5.08 -0.97
C ILE A 6 -8.19 -4.88 0.10
N LEU A 7 -8.58 -4.44 1.29
CA LEU A 7 -7.68 -4.28 2.44
C LEU A 7 -7.72 -5.54 3.31
N ASN A 8 -6.61 -6.26 3.35
CA ASN A 8 -6.50 -7.52 4.08
C ASN A 8 -5.30 -7.47 5.01
N PRO A 9 -5.49 -7.57 6.34
CA PRO A 9 -4.37 -7.55 7.28
C PRO A 9 -3.27 -8.58 6.97
N ASN A 10 -3.62 -9.69 6.32
CA ASN A 10 -2.64 -10.74 5.99
C ASN A 10 -1.58 -10.27 4.99
N ILE A 11 -1.87 -9.23 4.21
CA ILE A 11 -0.91 -8.66 3.26
C ILE A 11 -0.46 -7.24 3.66
N ILE A 12 -0.62 -6.91 4.93
CA ILE A 12 -0.05 -5.69 5.54
C ILE A 12 1.15 -6.13 6.37
N ASP A 13 2.30 -5.51 6.12
CA ASP A 13 3.56 -5.82 6.80
C ASP A 13 4.18 -4.53 7.31
N LEU A 14 4.29 -4.39 8.64
CA LEU A 14 4.83 -3.19 9.27
C LEU A 14 6.35 -3.21 9.40
N GLU A 15 6.99 -4.32 9.03
CA GLU A 15 8.44 -4.53 9.17
C GLU A 15 9.01 -5.19 7.91
N VAL A 16 8.87 -4.52 6.77
CA VAL A 16 9.39 -5.03 5.50
C VAL A 16 10.91 -4.93 5.49
N GLU A 17 11.57 -6.06 5.38
CA GLU A 17 13.03 -6.14 5.29
C GLU A 17 13.51 -5.81 3.89
N GLY A 18 14.71 -5.25 3.80
CA GLY A 18 15.37 -4.90 2.55
C GLY A 18 15.86 -3.47 2.55
N THR A 19 16.85 -3.20 1.71
CA THR A 19 17.46 -1.88 1.57
C THR A 19 17.35 -1.35 0.14
N THR A 20 16.84 -2.15 -0.79
CA THR A 20 16.65 -1.76 -2.19
C THR A 20 15.19 -1.94 -2.60
N LYS A 21 14.79 -1.22 -3.64
CA LYS A 21 13.46 -1.34 -4.26
C LYS A 21 13.16 -2.78 -4.65
N ASP A 22 14.13 -3.46 -5.27
CA ASP A 22 13.96 -4.84 -5.70
C ASP A 22 13.70 -5.79 -4.53
N GLU A 23 14.46 -5.64 -3.46
CA GLU A 23 14.31 -6.48 -2.28
C GLU A 23 12.92 -6.31 -1.63
N VAL A 24 12.45 -5.07 -1.46
CA VAL A 24 11.16 -4.83 -0.83
C VAL A 24 10.00 -5.23 -1.74
N LEU A 25 10.12 -5.06 -3.04
CA LEU A 25 9.10 -5.53 -3.99
C LEU A 25 8.97 -7.04 -3.96
N HIS A 26 10.09 -7.76 -3.94
CA HIS A 26 10.06 -9.22 -3.83
C HIS A 26 9.49 -9.69 -2.50
N HIS A 27 9.86 -9.03 -1.39
CA HIS A 27 9.32 -9.35 -0.07
C HIS A 27 7.79 -9.23 -0.07
N MET A 28 7.27 -8.10 -0.56
CA MET A 28 5.83 -7.86 -0.58
C MET A 28 5.12 -8.76 -1.60
N ALA A 29 5.74 -9.05 -2.73
CA ALA A 29 5.18 -9.98 -3.72
C ALA A 29 5.08 -11.40 -3.15
N ASN A 30 6.05 -11.83 -2.34
CA ASN A 30 5.97 -13.11 -1.64
C ASN A 30 4.79 -13.15 -0.66
N ASP A 31 4.50 -12.06 0.04
CA ASP A 31 3.33 -11.97 0.91
C ASP A 31 2.04 -12.15 0.10
N LEU A 32 1.97 -11.51 -1.07
CA LEU A 32 0.83 -11.66 -1.97
C LEU A 32 0.70 -13.08 -2.50
N TYR A 33 1.80 -13.70 -2.86
CA TYR A 33 1.82 -15.08 -3.34
C TYR A 33 1.33 -16.05 -2.26
N ASN A 34 1.82 -15.89 -1.04
CA ASN A 34 1.47 -16.77 0.07
C ASN A 34 -0.01 -16.68 0.45
N ASP A 35 -0.63 -15.54 0.21
CA ASP A 35 -2.06 -15.34 0.52
C ASP A 35 -2.98 -15.50 -0.70
N GLY A 36 -2.43 -15.99 -1.81
CA GLY A 36 -3.23 -16.36 -2.98
C GLY A 36 -3.64 -15.23 -3.91
N TYR A 37 -3.00 -14.06 -3.82
CA TYR A 37 -3.31 -12.92 -4.70
C TYR A 37 -2.63 -12.99 -6.06
N ILE A 38 -1.46 -13.60 -6.12
CA ILE A 38 -0.72 -13.77 -7.38
C ILE A 38 -0.27 -15.22 -7.51
N SER A 39 -0.03 -15.65 -8.77
CA SER A 39 0.38 -17.01 -9.10
C SER A 39 1.87 -17.15 -9.36
N ASP A 40 2.59 -16.03 -9.59
CA ASP A 40 4.00 -16.03 -10.00
C ASP A 40 4.65 -14.73 -9.54
N VAL A 41 5.55 -14.82 -8.55
CA VAL A 41 6.25 -13.67 -7.97
C VAL A 41 7.11 -12.96 -9.03
N GLU A 42 7.92 -13.71 -9.78
CA GLU A 42 8.85 -13.11 -10.72
C GLU A 42 8.13 -12.40 -11.87
N GLN A 43 7.06 -13.00 -12.40
CA GLN A 43 6.27 -12.37 -13.45
C GLN A 43 5.59 -11.10 -12.94
N PHE A 44 5.04 -11.15 -11.72
CA PHE A 44 4.38 -9.99 -11.11
C PHE A 44 5.36 -8.82 -10.93
N VAL A 45 6.53 -9.08 -10.36
CA VAL A 45 7.56 -8.05 -10.15
C VAL A 45 8.04 -7.47 -11.48
N LYS A 46 8.23 -8.32 -12.50
CA LYS A 46 8.59 -7.86 -13.84
C LYS A 46 7.56 -6.89 -14.41
N ASP A 47 6.28 -7.21 -14.25
CA ASP A 47 5.18 -6.36 -14.73
C ASP A 47 5.12 -5.03 -13.98
N ILE A 48 5.44 -5.03 -12.68
CA ILE A 48 5.58 -3.80 -11.90
C ILE A 48 6.70 -2.92 -12.47
N TYR A 49 7.86 -3.49 -12.77
CA TYR A 49 8.96 -2.74 -13.36
C TYR A 49 8.65 -2.20 -14.75
N GLU A 50 7.87 -2.92 -15.55
CA GLU A 50 7.42 -2.41 -16.86
C GLU A 50 6.57 -1.14 -16.69
N ARG A 51 5.69 -1.12 -15.69
CA ARG A 51 4.91 0.08 -15.38
C ARG A 51 5.80 1.21 -14.81
N GLU A 52 6.76 0.87 -13.96
CA GLU A 52 7.71 1.84 -13.41
C GLU A 52 8.50 2.55 -14.51
N ALA A 53 8.81 1.84 -15.59
CA ALA A 53 9.51 2.40 -16.74
C ALA A 53 8.69 3.46 -17.49
N GLU A 54 7.37 3.44 -17.36
CA GLU A 54 6.48 4.43 -17.96
C GLU A 54 6.43 5.75 -17.19
N GLY A 55 6.77 5.73 -15.92
CA GLY A 55 6.80 6.91 -15.07
C GLY A 55 6.91 6.55 -13.59
N PRO A 56 7.45 7.48 -12.79
CA PRO A 56 7.68 7.22 -11.36
C PRO A 56 6.38 7.01 -10.59
N THR A 57 6.44 6.15 -9.55
CA THR A 57 5.32 5.91 -8.64
C THR A 57 5.57 6.44 -7.24
N GLY A 58 6.73 7.03 -6.98
CA GLY A 58 6.94 7.80 -5.75
C GLY A 58 6.09 9.06 -5.77
N MET A 59 5.26 9.25 -4.75
CA MET A 59 4.31 10.36 -4.71
C MET A 59 4.65 11.44 -3.66
N GLY A 60 5.87 11.44 -3.16
CA GLY A 60 6.28 12.33 -2.09
C GLY A 60 5.87 11.78 -0.73
N SER A 61 6.14 12.53 0.34
CA SER A 61 5.78 12.19 1.72
C SER A 61 6.21 10.77 2.14
N GLN A 62 7.29 10.28 1.56
CA GLN A 62 7.86 8.94 1.81
C GLN A 62 6.94 7.78 1.38
N ILE A 63 6.01 8.04 0.46
CA ILE A 63 5.05 7.05 -0.04
C ILE A 63 5.32 6.72 -1.49
N SER A 64 5.21 5.44 -1.84
CA SER A 64 5.20 4.95 -3.22
C SER A 64 3.99 4.04 -3.43
N ILE A 65 3.41 4.11 -4.64
CA ILE A 65 2.23 3.32 -5.00
C ILE A 65 2.49 2.48 -6.25
N PRO A 66 3.45 1.54 -6.20
CA PRO A 66 3.74 0.70 -7.36
C PRO A 66 2.52 -0.13 -7.75
N HIS A 67 2.32 -0.26 -9.06
CA HIS A 67 1.22 -1.04 -9.62
C HIS A 67 1.57 -1.39 -11.07
N GLY A 68 0.85 -2.32 -11.63
CA GLY A 68 1.03 -2.72 -13.02
C GLY A 68 0.04 -3.81 -13.36
N LYS A 69 -0.41 -3.84 -14.61
CA LYS A 69 -1.28 -4.91 -15.09
C LYS A 69 -0.47 -6.20 -15.20
N SER A 70 -0.96 -7.28 -14.61
CA SER A 70 -0.26 -8.56 -14.62
C SER A 70 -1.22 -9.73 -14.78
N GLN A 71 -0.86 -10.68 -15.66
CA GLN A 71 -1.59 -11.94 -15.78
C GLN A 71 -1.36 -12.85 -14.58
N ALA A 72 -0.32 -12.58 -13.79
CA ALA A 72 -0.07 -13.29 -12.55
C ALA A 72 -1.08 -12.95 -11.44
N VAL A 73 -1.84 -11.86 -11.57
CA VAL A 73 -2.81 -11.45 -10.58
C VAL A 73 -4.04 -12.33 -10.64
N LYS A 74 -4.37 -12.97 -9.52
CA LYS A 74 -5.54 -13.86 -9.37
C LYS A 74 -6.73 -13.13 -8.77
N LYS A 75 -6.48 -12.18 -7.88
CA LYS A 75 -7.53 -11.33 -7.29
C LYS A 75 -6.95 -9.97 -6.94
N ILE A 76 -7.82 -8.95 -6.94
CA ILE A 76 -7.40 -7.59 -6.59
C ILE A 76 -7.09 -7.49 -5.10
N GLY A 77 -6.07 -6.71 -4.78
CA GLY A 77 -5.68 -6.42 -3.40
C GLY A 77 -4.61 -5.36 -3.35
N ILE A 78 -4.39 -4.82 -2.16
CA ILE A 78 -3.29 -3.88 -1.90
C ILE A 78 -2.40 -4.49 -0.82
N ALA A 79 -1.16 -4.79 -1.17
CA ALA A 79 -0.15 -5.11 -0.17
C ALA A 79 0.37 -3.79 0.38
N ILE A 80 0.37 -3.65 1.69
CA ILE A 80 0.86 -2.43 2.35
C ILE A 80 2.10 -2.80 3.14
N GLY A 81 3.20 -2.10 2.86
CA GLY A 81 4.47 -2.35 3.54
C GLY A 81 5.03 -1.09 4.15
N ARG A 82 5.47 -1.20 5.41
CA ARG A 82 6.28 -0.17 6.03
C ARG A 82 7.69 -0.72 6.18
N THR A 83 8.65 -0.07 5.52
CA THR A 83 10.02 -0.58 5.45
C THR A 83 10.82 -0.26 6.70
N LEU A 84 11.78 -1.12 7.03
CA LEU A 84 12.70 -0.89 8.15
C LEU A 84 13.73 0.18 7.82
N HIS A 85 14.04 0.34 6.54
CA HIS A 85 15.02 1.31 6.06
C HIS A 85 14.41 2.18 4.97
N PRO A 86 14.87 3.44 4.81
CA PRO A 86 14.47 4.26 3.67
C PRO A 86 14.87 3.58 2.36
N ILE A 87 13.95 3.54 1.41
CA ILE A 87 14.18 2.91 0.11
C ILE A 87 14.21 3.99 -0.97
N ARG A 88 15.30 4.04 -1.73
CA ARG A 88 15.41 4.97 -2.85
C ARG A 88 14.42 4.57 -3.95
N TRP A 89 13.57 5.52 -4.32
CA TRP A 89 12.47 5.29 -5.26
C TRP A 89 12.38 6.44 -6.25
N GLU A 90 12.07 6.15 -7.50
CA GLU A 90 11.88 7.17 -8.52
C GLU A 90 10.63 7.99 -8.20
N SER A 91 10.76 9.31 -8.30
CA SER A 91 9.70 10.25 -7.96
C SER A 91 9.76 11.47 -8.87
N SER A 92 8.59 11.91 -9.34
CA SER A 92 8.47 13.19 -10.05
C SER A 92 8.25 14.36 -9.10
N MET A 93 8.18 14.11 -7.80
CA MET A 93 7.90 15.13 -6.78
C MET A 93 9.16 15.82 -6.26
N THR A 94 10.34 15.39 -6.69
CA THR A 94 11.63 15.93 -6.25
C THR A 94 12.45 16.39 -7.45
N ASP A 95 13.37 17.33 -7.22
CA ASP A 95 14.22 17.89 -8.27
C ASP A 95 15.21 16.89 -8.85
N ASP A 96 15.70 15.95 -8.03
CA ASP A 96 16.69 14.96 -8.45
C ASP A 96 16.06 13.68 -9.03
N GLY A 97 14.74 13.60 -9.02
CA GLY A 97 14.02 12.43 -9.57
C GLY A 97 13.89 11.25 -8.63
N PHE A 98 14.31 11.37 -7.38
CA PHE A 98 14.28 10.29 -6.38
C PHE A 98 13.76 10.77 -5.04
N GLN A 99 13.19 9.85 -4.28
CA GLN A 99 12.75 10.10 -2.90
C GLN A 99 13.15 8.92 -2.02
N ASP A 100 13.14 9.12 -0.70
CA ASP A 100 13.22 8.04 0.27
C ASP A 100 11.80 7.57 0.57
N THR A 101 11.52 6.27 0.36
CA THR A 101 10.21 5.69 0.61
C THR A 101 10.24 4.81 1.85
N ARG A 102 9.23 4.96 2.70
CA ARG A 102 9.02 4.13 3.90
C ARG A 102 7.68 3.41 3.90
N LEU A 103 6.69 3.92 3.17
CA LEU A 103 5.37 3.30 3.02
C LEU A 103 5.14 2.93 1.56
N ILE A 104 4.85 1.66 1.31
CA ILE A 104 4.62 1.14 -0.04
C ILE A 104 3.22 0.56 -0.12
N PHE A 105 2.45 1.02 -1.10
CA PHE A 105 1.12 0.51 -1.41
C PHE A 105 1.21 -0.22 -2.75
N LEU A 106 1.46 -1.52 -2.70
CA LEU A 106 1.65 -2.37 -3.87
C LEU A 106 0.31 -2.94 -4.33
N PHE A 107 -0.19 -2.42 -5.44
CA PHE A 107 -1.52 -2.73 -5.95
C PHE A 107 -1.48 -3.86 -6.97
N CYS A 108 -2.33 -4.88 -6.76
CA CYS A 108 -2.50 -5.98 -7.71
C CYS A 108 -3.57 -5.59 -8.74
N VAL A 109 -3.17 -5.36 -9.99
CA VAL A 109 -4.09 -5.01 -11.08
C VAL A 109 -4.12 -6.14 -12.09
N SER A 110 -5.33 -6.65 -12.37
CA SER A 110 -5.49 -7.69 -13.38
C SER A 110 -5.12 -7.18 -14.77
N ALA A 111 -4.55 -8.06 -15.59
CA ALA A 111 -4.32 -7.78 -17.02
C ALA A 111 -5.63 -7.79 -17.82
N ASP A 112 -6.72 -8.31 -17.26
CA ASP A 112 -8.04 -8.31 -17.89
C ASP A 112 -8.60 -6.89 -17.94
N ASN A 113 -8.82 -6.35 -19.13
CA ASN A 113 -9.30 -4.98 -19.33
C ASN A 113 -10.70 -4.74 -18.75
N GLU A 114 -11.52 -5.78 -18.62
CA GLU A 114 -12.85 -5.68 -18.02
C GLU A 114 -12.77 -5.23 -16.55
N PHE A 115 -11.77 -5.74 -15.82
CA PHE A 115 -11.60 -5.44 -14.40
C PHE A 115 -10.64 -4.28 -14.15
N ALA A 116 -9.69 -4.04 -15.05
CA ALA A 116 -8.62 -3.06 -14.85
C ALA A 116 -9.14 -1.65 -14.57
N ARG A 117 -10.24 -1.24 -15.22
CA ARG A 117 -10.82 0.09 -15.01
C ARG A 117 -11.31 0.29 -13.57
N ASN A 118 -11.99 -0.71 -13.01
CA ASN A 118 -12.46 -0.65 -11.62
C ASN A 118 -11.29 -0.65 -10.65
N HIS A 119 -10.22 -1.40 -10.95
CA HIS A 119 -9.01 -1.41 -10.15
C HIS A 119 -8.36 -0.04 -10.13
N MET A 120 -8.30 0.64 -11.27
CA MET A 120 -7.70 1.98 -11.36
C MET A 120 -8.52 3.04 -10.63
N LEU A 121 -9.84 2.88 -10.56
CA LEU A 121 -10.71 3.78 -9.78
C LEU A 121 -10.40 3.64 -8.27
N LEU A 122 -10.19 2.42 -7.79
CA LEU A 122 -9.81 2.18 -6.40
C LEU A 122 -8.43 2.74 -6.08
N LEU A 123 -7.49 2.61 -7.01
CA LEU A 123 -6.16 3.20 -6.88
C LEU A 123 -6.24 4.71 -6.77
N SER A 124 -7.06 5.36 -7.59
CA SER A 124 -7.26 6.81 -7.55
C SER A 124 -7.87 7.27 -6.24
N GLU A 125 -8.83 6.51 -5.70
CA GLU A 125 -9.44 6.79 -4.41
C GLU A 125 -8.39 6.73 -3.30
N LEU A 126 -7.56 5.68 -3.30
CA LEU A 126 -6.48 5.54 -2.33
C LEU A 126 -5.48 6.70 -2.45
N ALA A 127 -5.05 7.01 -3.66
CA ALA A 127 -4.08 8.10 -3.89
C ALA A 127 -4.61 9.44 -3.38
N GLY A 128 -5.91 9.70 -3.57
CA GLY A 128 -6.56 10.91 -3.05
C GLY A 128 -6.49 10.98 -1.52
N LYS A 129 -6.74 9.87 -0.84
CA LYS A 129 -6.63 9.81 0.62
C LYS A 129 -5.20 10.02 1.11
N LEU A 130 -4.22 9.48 0.39
CA LEU A 130 -2.81 9.60 0.75
C LEU A 130 -2.24 11.01 0.49
N GLY A 131 -2.99 11.88 -0.17
CA GLY A 131 -2.65 13.28 -0.27
C GLY A 131 -2.84 14.08 1.02
N ASN A 132 -3.48 13.48 2.04
CA ASN A 132 -3.67 14.12 3.34
C ASN A 132 -2.47 13.86 4.25
N ASP A 133 -1.72 14.92 4.57
CA ASP A 133 -0.49 14.81 5.37
C ASP A 133 -0.72 14.27 6.78
N ALA A 134 -1.84 14.61 7.40
CA ALA A 134 -2.17 14.11 8.74
C ALA A 134 -2.40 12.59 8.72
N ARG A 135 -3.07 12.09 7.67
CA ARG A 135 -3.27 10.64 7.50
C ARG A 135 -1.93 9.94 7.33
N VAL A 136 -1.06 10.48 6.48
CA VAL A 136 0.26 9.90 6.21
C VAL A 136 1.10 9.84 7.48
N ALA A 137 1.11 10.92 8.27
CA ALA A 137 1.85 10.94 9.54
C ALA A 137 1.37 9.85 10.50
N LYS A 138 0.06 9.63 10.58
CA LYS A 138 -0.51 8.57 11.43
C LYS A 138 -0.19 7.18 10.91
N LEU A 139 -0.22 6.99 9.59
CA LEU A 139 0.16 5.70 8.98
C LEU A 139 1.62 5.34 9.27
N ALA A 140 2.51 6.33 9.28
CA ALA A 140 3.92 6.12 9.59
C ALA A 140 4.15 5.69 11.05
N GLU A 141 3.24 6.04 11.95
CA GLU A 141 3.34 5.75 13.38
C GLU A 141 2.45 4.59 13.85
N ALA A 142 1.60 4.05 12.97
CA ALA A 142 0.67 2.99 13.35
C ALA A 142 1.41 1.76 13.89
N GLU A 143 0.87 1.18 14.94
CA GLU A 143 1.48 0.04 15.63
C GLU A 143 0.86 -1.30 15.25
N THR A 144 -0.34 -1.29 14.67
CA THR A 144 -1.06 -2.50 14.29
C THR A 144 -1.58 -2.43 12.86
N LYS A 145 -1.81 -3.59 12.27
CA LYS A 145 -2.38 -3.71 10.93
C LYS A 145 -3.81 -3.16 10.88
N GLU A 146 -4.56 -3.36 11.96
CA GLU A 146 -5.92 -2.86 12.10
C GLU A 146 -5.97 -1.33 12.11
N GLU A 147 -4.99 -0.68 12.73
CA GLU A 147 -4.87 0.78 12.67
C GLU A 147 -4.63 1.26 11.24
N ILE A 148 -3.79 0.56 10.49
CA ILE A 148 -3.54 0.89 9.08
C ILE A 148 -4.86 0.87 8.31
N VAL A 149 -5.65 -0.18 8.44
CA VAL A 149 -6.94 -0.31 7.76
C VAL A 149 -7.87 0.85 8.13
N ARG A 150 -7.99 1.15 9.41
CA ARG A 150 -8.86 2.24 9.90
C ARG A 150 -8.42 3.59 9.38
N LEU A 151 -7.12 3.86 9.38
CA LEU A 151 -6.56 5.12 8.88
C LEU A 151 -6.78 5.32 7.39
N ILE A 152 -6.80 4.23 6.62
CA ILE A 152 -7.08 4.30 5.19
C ILE A 152 -8.58 4.52 4.93
N LEU A 153 -9.45 3.85 5.69
CA LEU A 153 -10.89 3.88 5.45
C LEU A 153 -11.58 5.12 5.99
N CYS A 154 -11.06 5.76 7.06
CA CYS A 154 -11.72 6.89 7.69
C CYS A 154 -11.73 8.13 6.78
N ASP A 155 -12.72 9.00 6.99
CA ASP A 155 -12.76 10.32 6.32
C ASP A 155 -11.74 11.27 6.97
N ASP A 156 -11.38 12.34 6.26
CA ASP A 156 -10.43 13.33 6.77
C ASP A 156 -10.88 13.92 8.11
N SER A 157 -12.18 14.10 8.28
CA SER A 157 -12.75 14.63 9.52
C SER A 157 -12.63 13.68 10.72
N GLU A 158 -12.43 12.39 10.46
CA GLU A 158 -12.34 11.36 11.49
C GLU A 158 -10.90 11.06 11.91
N LEU A 159 -9.90 11.59 11.21
CA LEU A 159 -8.49 11.26 11.43
C LEU A 159 -8.01 11.54 12.86
N GLU A 160 -8.44 12.62 13.46
CA GLU A 160 -8.03 12.99 14.83
C GLU A 160 -8.54 11.99 15.87
N GLY A 161 -9.64 11.30 15.59
CA GLY A 161 -10.19 10.29 16.47
C GLY A 161 -9.50 8.94 16.39
N VAL A 162 -8.63 8.73 15.39
CA VAL A 162 -7.89 7.48 15.23
C VAL A 162 -6.56 7.60 15.96
N LYS A 163 -6.39 6.80 17.01
CA LYS A 163 -5.18 6.77 17.84
C LYS A 163 -4.61 5.37 17.86
N PRO A 164 -3.31 5.22 18.22
CA PRO A 164 -2.74 3.90 18.44
C PRO A 164 -3.61 3.09 19.40
N LEU A 165 -3.90 1.84 19.04
CA LEU A 165 -4.73 0.96 19.88
C LEU A 165 -3.91 0.47 21.07
N GLN A 166 -4.34 0.88 22.26
CA GLN A 166 -3.84 0.34 23.52
C GLN A 166 -4.90 -0.62 24.08
N GLU A 167 -4.50 -1.50 24.97
CA GLU A 167 -5.39 -2.51 25.52
C GLU A 167 -6.66 -1.89 26.12
N GLU A 168 -6.54 -0.75 26.82
CA GLU A 168 -7.66 -0.02 27.41
C GLU A 168 -8.59 0.56 26.34
N GLU A 169 -8.06 1.04 25.23
CA GLU A 169 -8.83 1.61 24.14
C GLU A 169 -9.61 0.55 23.36
N ILE A 170 -9.09 -0.65 23.28
CA ILE A 170 -9.78 -1.78 22.66
C ILE A 170 -11.07 -2.11 23.43
N VAL A 171 -11.03 -2.05 24.76
CA VAL A 171 -12.20 -2.28 25.61
C VAL A 171 -13.24 -1.19 25.39
N ASP A 172 -12.82 0.07 25.29
CA ASP A 172 -13.72 1.20 25.06
C ASP A 172 -14.39 1.11 23.67
N LEU A 173 -13.66 0.64 22.65
CA LEU A 173 -14.22 0.44 21.31
C LEU A 173 -15.29 -0.64 21.31
N ASP A 174 -15.13 -1.70 22.09
CA ASP A 174 -16.11 -2.79 22.20
C ASP A 174 -17.42 -2.28 22.86
N ILE A 175 -17.33 -1.31 23.73
CA ILE A 175 -18.50 -0.71 24.42
C ILE A 175 -19.27 0.21 23.46
N ASP A 176 -18.56 0.91 22.56
CA ASP A 176 -19.17 1.84 21.62
C ASP A 176 -19.85 1.17 20.42
N LEU A 177 -19.67 -0.12 20.27
CA LEU A 177 -20.33 -0.88 19.23
C LEU A 177 -21.72 -1.34 19.66
#